data_c71fd804e2e0c169afb0f98bdd34e9fb
#
_entry.id   c71fd804e2e0c169afb0f98bdd34e9fb
#
_cell.length_a   1.000
_cell.length_b   1.000
_cell.length_c   1.000
_cell.angle_alpha   90.00
_cell.angle_beta   90.00
_cell.angle_gamma   90.00
#
_symmetry.space_group_name_H-M   'P 1'
#
loop_
_entity.id
_entity.type
_entity.pdbx_description
1 polymer ?
#
loop_
_entity_poly.entity_id
_entity_poly.type
_entity_poly.pdbx_seq_one_letter_code
_entity_poly.pdbx_strand_id
1 'polypeptide(L)'
;MIYTNSDGGSRGNPGPGAIGIIVRKEGRILQKYSKFIGERVTNNIAEYEALIKALELASIHTKDEVTCILDSELVIKQLLGKYRVKHPTLLELFLRVQKLQENFKKIRYLHVSRWNKFQKLADELLNDELDNQGYKRYYKK
;
A
#
# COMPACT_ATOMS: atom_id res chain seq x y z
N MET A 1 -13.57 -9.67 10.64
CA MET A 1 -12.32 -8.87 10.56
C MET A 1 -12.03 -8.44 9.12
N ILE A 2 -11.78 -7.18 8.90
CA ILE A 2 -11.40 -6.65 7.60
C ILE A 2 -9.87 -6.56 7.52
N TYR A 3 -9.34 -7.04 6.41
CA TYR A 3 -7.91 -7.00 6.10
C TYR A 3 -7.71 -6.22 4.81
N THR A 4 -6.62 -5.46 4.74
CA THR A 4 -6.15 -4.88 3.48
C THR A 4 -4.77 -5.43 3.18
N ASN A 5 -4.52 -5.75 1.91
CA ASN A 5 -3.19 -5.99 1.39
C ASN A 5 -2.91 -4.85 0.43
N SER A 6 -1.88 -4.08 0.70
CA SER A 6 -1.52 -2.94 -0.15
C SER A 6 -0.08 -3.05 -0.60
N ASP A 7 0.16 -2.64 -1.82
CA ASP A 7 1.49 -2.62 -2.41
C ASP A 7 1.61 -1.42 -3.34
N GLY A 8 2.74 -0.76 -3.28
CA GLY A 8 3.06 0.36 -4.16
C GLY A 8 4.45 0.16 -4.72
N GLY A 9 4.64 0.55 -5.96
CA GLY A 9 5.94 0.39 -6.59
C GLY A 9 6.13 1.32 -7.76
N SER A 10 7.39 1.49 -8.15
CA SER A 10 7.76 2.27 -9.31
C SER A 10 8.73 1.49 -10.19
N ARG A 11 8.67 1.73 -11.47
CA ARG A 11 9.63 1.17 -12.45
C ARG A 11 10.72 2.20 -12.67
N GLY A 12 11.79 2.06 -11.90
CA GLY A 12 12.77 3.09 -11.64
C GLY A 12 12.46 3.76 -10.30
N ASN A 13 13.45 4.26 -9.60
CA ASN A 13 13.28 4.82 -8.26
C ASN A 13 14.02 6.17 -8.15
N PRO A 14 13.40 7.29 -8.58
CA PRO A 14 12.01 7.46 -9.00
C PRO A 14 11.72 7.02 -10.42
N GLY A 15 10.45 6.76 -10.67
CA GLY A 15 9.95 6.37 -11.99
C GLY A 15 8.43 6.27 -11.98
N PRO A 16 7.83 5.77 -13.08
CA PRO A 16 6.37 5.59 -13.12
C PRO A 16 5.93 4.62 -12.03
N GLY A 17 4.96 5.05 -11.26
CA GLY A 17 4.47 4.31 -10.09
C GLY A 17 2.99 4.00 -10.13
N ALA A 18 2.63 2.92 -9.45
CA ALA A 18 1.24 2.48 -9.31
C ALA A 18 1.03 1.82 -7.96
N ILE A 19 -0.23 1.67 -7.60
CA ILE A 19 -0.66 1.03 -6.37
C ILE A 19 -1.63 -0.09 -6.66
N GLY A 20 -1.63 -1.11 -5.80
CA GLY A 20 -2.59 -2.20 -5.84
C GLY A 20 -3.07 -2.50 -4.43
N ILE A 21 -4.37 -2.69 -4.28
CA ILE A 21 -5.01 -2.93 -3.00
C ILE A 21 -6.02 -4.07 -3.11
N ILE A 22 -6.00 -4.95 -2.11
CA ILE A 22 -7.02 -5.97 -1.90
C ILE A 22 -7.69 -5.65 -0.56
N VAL A 23 -9.00 -5.53 -0.55
CA VAL A 23 -9.80 -5.47 0.68
C VAL A 23 -10.51 -6.80 0.82
N ARG A 24 -10.36 -7.46 1.95
CA ARG A 24 -10.93 -8.78 2.16
C ARG A 24 -11.45 -8.99 3.57
N LYS A 25 -12.39 -9.91 3.69
CA LYS A 25 -12.89 -10.41 4.96
C LYS A 25 -12.43 -11.87 5.07
N GLU A 26 -11.46 -12.12 5.94
CA GLU A 26 -10.73 -13.39 6.00
C GLU A 26 -10.16 -13.73 4.60
N GLY A 27 -10.47 -14.89 4.05
CA GLY A 27 -10.02 -15.31 2.73
C GLY A 27 -10.87 -14.81 1.57
N ARG A 28 -11.95 -14.09 1.84
CA ARG A 28 -12.89 -13.62 0.81
C ARG A 28 -12.55 -12.21 0.37
N ILE A 29 -12.25 -12.03 -0.90
CA ILE A 29 -11.96 -10.72 -1.48
C ILE A 29 -13.26 -9.95 -1.65
N LEU A 30 -13.33 -8.75 -1.05
CA LEU A 30 -14.47 -7.84 -1.17
C LEU A 30 -14.26 -6.82 -2.27
N GLN A 31 -13.00 -6.39 -2.48
CA GLN A 31 -12.69 -5.33 -3.43
C GLN A 31 -11.25 -5.41 -3.87
N LYS A 32 -11.01 -5.16 -5.15
CA LYS A 32 -9.68 -4.98 -5.74
C LYS A 32 -9.61 -3.56 -6.30
N TYR A 33 -8.45 -2.93 -6.15
CA TYR A 33 -8.25 -1.58 -6.64
C TYR A 33 -6.82 -1.43 -7.15
N SER A 34 -6.66 -0.76 -8.27
CA SER A 34 -5.35 -0.40 -8.78
C SER A 34 -5.41 0.98 -9.43
N LYS A 35 -4.30 1.69 -9.39
CA LYS A 35 -4.21 3.03 -9.98
C LYS A 35 -2.78 3.39 -10.31
N PHE A 36 -2.59 3.98 -11.49
CA PHE A 36 -1.36 4.67 -11.84
C PHE A 36 -1.32 6.00 -11.07
N ILE A 37 -0.22 6.28 -10.37
CA ILE A 37 -0.13 7.45 -9.48
C ILE A 37 0.86 8.52 -9.91
N GLY A 38 1.58 8.33 -11.02
CA GLY A 38 2.46 9.35 -11.56
C GLY A 38 3.65 8.79 -12.28
N GLU A 39 4.31 9.65 -13.05
CA GLU A 39 5.44 9.26 -13.88
C GLU A 39 6.78 9.27 -13.14
N ARG A 40 6.82 9.93 -11.98
CA ARG A 40 8.06 10.09 -11.22
C ARG A 40 7.80 9.97 -9.73
N VAL A 41 7.73 8.75 -9.28
CA VAL A 41 7.39 8.37 -7.89
C VAL A 41 8.47 7.44 -7.35
N THR A 42 8.84 7.61 -6.09
CA THR A 42 9.73 6.65 -5.43
C THR A 42 8.93 5.45 -4.92
N ASN A 43 9.61 4.33 -4.68
CA ASN A 43 8.97 3.15 -4.09
C ASN A 43 8.30 3.49 -2.75
N ASN A 44 8.99 4.23 -1.88
CA ASN A 44 8.45 4.58 -0.56
C ASN A 44 7.21 5.46 -0.65
N ILE A 45 7.18 6.42 -1.57
CA ILE A 45 5.99 7.24 -1.80
C ILE A 45 4.84 6.36 -2.27
N ALA A 46 5.09 5.45 -3.22
CA ALA A 46 4.07 4.55 -3.73
C ALA A 46 3.51 3.65 -2.62
N GLU A 47 4.37 3.14 -1.73
CA GLU A 47 3.95 2.31 -0.60
C GLU A 47 3.00 3.07 0.33
N TYR A 48 3.33 4.33 0.68
CA TYR A 48 2.45 5.15 1.52
C TYR A 48 1.14 5.49 0.80
N GLU A 49 1.18 5.82 -0.49
CA GLU A 49 -0.03 6.10 -1.27
C GLU A 49 -0.94 4.88 -1.32
N ALA A 50 -0.38 3.69 -1.46
CA ALA A 50 -1.14 2.44 -1.44
C ALA A 50 -1.83 2.24 -0.08
N LEU A 51 -1.13 2.47 1.02
CA LEU A 51 -1.70 2.34 2.35
C LEU A 51 -2.81 3.36 2.60
N ILE A 52 -2.62 4.60 2.17
CA ILE A 52 -3.63 5.65 2.29
C ILE A 52 -4.91 5.20 1.58
N LYS A 53 -4.78 4.71 0.36
CA LYS A 53 -5.95 4.23 -0.40
C LYS A 53 -6.58 3.01 0.26
N ALA A 54 -5.77 2.11 0.79
CA ALA A 54 -6.27 0.93 1.51
C ALA A 54 -7.14 1.33 2.71
N LEU A 55 -6.71 2.33 3.47
CA LEU A 55 -7.48 2.83 4.62
C LEU A 55 -8.78 3.51 4.18
N GLU A 56 -8.73 4.29 3.11
CA GLU A 56 -9.93 4.91 2.55
C GLU A 56 -10.94 3.84 2.13
N LEU A 57 -10.50 2.82 1.42
CA LEU A 57 -11.37 1.73 0.96
C LEU A 57 -11.88 0.88 2.12
N ALA A 58 -11.03 0.56 3.09
CA ALA A 58 -11.43 -0.20 4.26
C ALA A 58 -12.53 0.50 5.05
N SER A 59 -12.49 1.83 5.13
CA SER A 59 -13.48 2.60 5.87
C SER A 59 -14.89 2.52 5.28
N ILE A 60 -15.02 2.09 4.03
CA ILE A 60 -16.31 1.82 3.40
C ILE A 60 -16.92 0.54 3.97
N HIS A 61 -16.09 -0.42 4.37
CA HIS A 61 -16.50 -1.74 4.83
C HIS A 61 -16.61 -1.84 6.35
N THR A 62 -15.86 -1.03 7.10
CA THR A 62 -15.86 -1.10 8.57
C THR A 62 -15.39 0.20 9.20
N LYS A 63 -15.90 0.50 10.40
CA LYS A 63 -15.36 1.53 11.30
C LYS A 63 -14.76 0.89 12.56
N ASP A 64 -14.81 -0.42 12.65
CA ASP A 64 -14.36 -1.17 13.81
C ASP A 64 -12.86 -1.43 13.77
N GLU A 65 -12.47 -2.60 13.34
CA GLU A 65 -11.10 -3.06 13.38
C GLU A 65 -10.62 -3.43 11.97
N VAL A 66 -9.43 -2.98 11.62
CA VAL A 66 -8.79 -3.31 10.34
C VAL A 66 -7.35 -3.73 10.58
N THR A 67 -6.93 -4.77 9.85
CA THR A 67 -5.52 -5.18 9.81
C THR A 67 -4.97 -4.82 8.42
N CYS A 68 -3.98 -3.94 8.40
CA CYS A 68 -3.32 -3.50 7.18
C CYS A 68 -2.03 -4.30 6.98
N ILE A 69 -1.95 -5.00 5.87
CA ILE A 69 -0.85 -5.92 5.56
C ILE A 69 -0.01 -5.33 4.45
N LEU A 70 1.29 -5.21 4.70
CA LEU A 70 2.28 -4.64 3.78
C LEU A 70 3.52 -5.53 3.74
N ASP A 71 4.28 -5.42 2.66
CA ASP A 71 5.58 -6.08 2.56
C ASP A 71 6.76 -5.10 2.73
N SER A 72 6.49 -3.82 2.94
CA SER A 72 7.52 -2.83 3.24
C SER A 72 7.83 -2.79 4.73
N GLU A 73 8.97 -3.34 5.11
CA GLU A 73 9.43 -3.31 6.50
C GLU A 73 9.69 -1.89 6.98
N LEU A 74 10.24 -1.03 6.12
CA LEU A 74 10.50 0.36 6.45
C LEU A 74 9.22 1.10 6.84
N VAL A 75 8.18 0.99 6.01
CA VAL A 75 6.90 1.66 6.27
C VAL A 75 6.29 1.15 7.56
N ILE A 76 6.28 -0.16 7.79
CA ILE A 76 5.77 -0.75 9.04
C ILE A 76 6.52 -0.19 10.25
N LYS A 77 7.83 -0.14 10.21
CA LYS A 77 8.64 0.37 11.34
C LYS A 77 8.41 1.86 11.58
N GLN A 78 8.19 2.63 10.53
CA GLN A 78 7.82 4.04 10.68
C GLN A 78 6.45 4.19 11.33
N LEU A 79 5.47 3.40 10.90
CA LEU A 79 4.12 3.43 11.46
C LEU A 79 4.09 2.99 12.93
N LEU A 80 4.95 2.06 13.32
CA LEU A 80 5.08 1.60 14.71
C LEU A 80 5.95 2.53 15.58
N GLY A 81 6.49 3.59 15.01
CA GLY A 81 7.32 4.54 15.74
C GLY A 81 8.75 4.09 15.99
N LYS A 82 9.18 2.98 15.38
CA LYS A 82 10.54 2.46 15.53
C LYS A 82 11.56 3.23 14.69
N TYR A 83 11.15 3.75 13.56
CA TYR A 83 11.97 4.58 12.68
C TYR A 83 11.32 5.93 12.51
N ARG A 84 12.14 6.99 12.55
CA ARG A 84 11.67 8.35 12.31
C ARG A 84 11.45 8.59 10.83
N VAL A 85 10.38 9.32 10.49
CA VAL A 85 10.11 9.76 9.13
C VAL A 85 10.72 11.15 8.97
N LYS A 86 11.82 11.25 8.23
CA LYS A 86 12.57 12.51 8.05
C LYS A 86 12.29 13.21 6.73
N HIS A 87 12.03 12.44 5.69
CA HIS A 87 11.78 12.99 4.36
C HIS A 87 10.48 13.79 4.34
N PRO A 88 10.48 15.07 3.90
CA PRO A 88 9.28 15.91 4.01
C PRO A 88 8.04 15.34 3.33
N THR A 89 8.17 14.78 2.13
CA THR A 89 7.04 14.20 1.41
C THR A 89 6.51 12.95 2.13
N LEU A 90 7.39 12.09 2.62
CA LEU A 90 6.99 10.91 3.37
C LEU A 90 6.35 11.29 4.70
N LEU A 91 6.83 12.33 5.35
CA LEU A 91 6.23 12.81 6.60
C LEU A 91 4.80 13.28 6.37
N GLU A 92 4.55 14.01 5.29
CA GLU A 92 3.21 14.45 4.92
C GLU A 92 2.26 13.26 4.72
N LEU A 93 2.72 12.23 4.00
CA LEU A 93 1.95 11.02 3.77
C LEU A 93 1.73 10.22 5.06
N PHE A 94 2.76 10.14 5.90
CA PHE A 94 2.68 9.51 7.21
C PHE A 94 1.59 10.17 8.09
N LEU A 95 1.56 11.50 8.11
CA LEU A 95 0.55 12.24 8.87
C LEU A 95 -0.86 11.99 8.33
N ARG A 96 -1.00 11.85 7.01
CA ARG A 96 -2.29 11.48 6.40
C ARG A 96 -2.74 10.09 6.84
N VAL A 97 -1.82 9.13 6.93
CA VAL A 97 -2.13 7.79 7.45
C VAL A 97 -2.63 7.89 8.89
N GLN A 98 -1.93 8.65 9.73
CA GLN A 98 -2.32 8.80 11.13
C GLN A 98 -3.72 9.41 11.27
N LYS A 99 -4.07 10.36 10.42
CA LYS A 99 -5.40 10.95 10.43
C LYS A 99 -6.46 9.94 9.99
N LEU A 100 -6.19 9.15 8.96
CA LEU A 100 -7.12 8.12 8.50
C LEU A 100 -7.33 7.01 9.53
N GLN A 101 -6.34 6.73 10.37
CA GLN A 101 -6.48 5.75 11.45
C GLN A 101 -7.62 6.11 12.41
N GLU A 102 -7.91 7.38 12.57
CA GLU A 102 -8.97 7.85 13.46
C GLU A 102 -10.36 7.37 13.03
N ASN A 103 -10.52 6.91 11.79
CA ASN A 103 -11.77 6.36 11.29
C ASN A 103 -12.08 4.97 11.84
N PHE A 104 -11.13 4.34 12.52
CA PHE A 104 -11.27 2.98 13.02
C PHE A 104 -11.10 2.94 14.53
N LYS A 105 -11.83 2.03 15.18
CA LYS A 105 -11.65 1.81 16.63
C LYS A 105 -10.30 1.19 16.93
N LYS A 106 -9.81 0.34 16.04
CA LYS A 106 -8.51 -0.32 16.21
C LYS A 106 -7.89 -0.58 14.85
N ILE A 107 -6.58 -0.33 14.75
CA ILE A 107 -5.82 -0.63 13.55
C ILE A 107 -4.58 -1.43 13.92
N ARG A 108 -4.24 -2.41 13.08
CA ARG A 108 -3.02 -3.19 13.19
C ARG A 108 -2.27 -3.12 11.88
N TYR A 109 -0.94 -3.09 11.97
CA TYR A 109 -0.07 -3.20 10.81
C TYR A 109 0.71 -4.50 10.89
N LEU A 110 0.67 -5.27 9.81
CA LEU A 110 1.33 -6.57 9.75
C LEU A 110 2.25 -6.64 8.54
N HIS A 111 3.51 -6.97 8.81
CA HIS A 111 4.49 -7.21 7.76
C HIS A 111 4.39 -8.66 7.28
N VAL A 112 4.36 -8.84 5.95
CA VAL A 112 4.42 -10.17 5.32
C VAL A 112 5.45 -10.15 4.22
N SER A 113 5.89 -11.34 3.82
CA SER A 113 6.71 -11.49 2.63
C SER A 113 5.91 -11.11 1.38
N ARG A 114 6.59 -10.56 0.37
CA ARG A 114 5.98 -10.27 -0.93
C ARG A 114 5.43 -11.53 -1.62
N TRP A 115 5.80 -12.71 -1.14
CA TRP A 115 5.32 -14.00 -1.66
C TRP A 115 4.02 -14.46 -1.02
N ASN A 116 3.52 -13.74 0.00
CA ASN A 116 2.20 -13.99 0.56
C ASN A 116 1.16 -13.93 -0.54
N LYS A 117 0.19 -14.85 -0.50
CA LYS A 117 -0.83 -15.02 -1.55
C LYS A 117 -1.54 -13.72 -1.93
N PHE A 118 -2.06 -13.00 -0.93
CA PHE A 118 -2.83 -11.78 -1.18
C PHE A 118 -1.92 -10.58 -1.46
N GLN A 119 -0.71 -10.58 -0.90
CA GLN A 119 0.27 -9.55 -1.21
C GLN A 119 0.73 -9.65 -2.67
N LYS A 120 0.89 -10.88 -3.17
CA LYS A 120 1.17 -11.10 -4.59
C LYS A 120 0.07 -10.56 -5.50
N LEU A 121 -1.19 -10.73 -5.11
CA LEU A 121 -2.30 -10.18 -5.90
C LEU A 121 -2.25 -8.66 -5.95
N ALA A 122 -1.94 -7.99 -4.84
CA ALA A 122 -1.78 -6.54 -4.82
C ALA A 122 -0.63 -6.10 -5.72
N ASP A 123 0.50 -6.81 -5.68
CA ASP A 123 1.64 -6.55 -6.56
C ASP A 123 1.27 -6.73 -8.04
N GLU A 124 0.54 -7.79 -8.38
CA GLU A 124 0.07 -8.03 -9.75
C GLU A 124 -0.82 -6.89 -10.24
N LEU A 125 -1.70 -6.36 -9.39
CA LEU A 125 -2.58 -5.25 -9.74
C LEU A 125 -1.78 -3.99 -10.12
N LEU A 126 -0.79 -3.64 -9.33
CA LEU A 126 0.03 -2.47 -9.64
C LEU A 126 0.86 -2.66 -10.90
N ASN A 127 1.38 -3.86 -11.10
CA ASN A 127 2.16 -4.17 -12.30
C ASN A 127 1.30 -4.15 -13.57
N ASP A 128 0.07 -4.64 -13.49
CA ASP A 128 -0.86 -4.57 -14.61
C ASP A 128 -1.17 -3.12 -14.98
N GLU A 129 -1.31 -2.23 -13.98
CA GLU A 129 -1.52 -0.81 -14.25
C GLU A 129 -0.33 -0.20 -15.01
N LEU A 130 0.89 -0.53 -14.59
CA LEU A 130 2.10 -0.02 -15.25
C LEU A 130 2.25 -0.59 -16.66
N ASP A 131 1.93 -1.88 -16.84
CA ASP A 131 1.93 -2.51 -18.16
C ASP A 131 0.90 -1.83 -19.08
N ASN A 132 -0.30 -1.54 -18.57
CA ASN A 132 -1.37 -0.90 -19.33
C ASN A 132 -1.03 0.54 -19.73
N GLN A 133 -0.19 1.22 -18.94
CA GLN A 133 0.32 2.55 -19.27
C GLN A 133 1.47 2.49 -20.27
N GLY A 134 1.93 1.30 -20.65
CA GLY A 134 2.99 1.11 -21.63
C GLY A 134 4.41 1.14 -21.05
N TYR A 135 4.57 1.12 -19.75
CA TYR A 135 5.89 1.11 -19.12
C TYR A 135 6.46 -0.30 -19.09
N LYS A 136 7.75 -0.43 -19.43
CA LYS A 136 8.42 -1.72 -19.46
C LYS A 136 8.86 -2.13 -18.06
N ARG A 137 8.83 -3.44 -17.81
CA ARG A 137 9.40 -4.02 -16.61
C ARG A 137 10.92 -4.07 -16.75
N TYR A 138 11.63 -3.79 -15.65
CA TYR A 138 13.07 -3.99 -15.57
C TYR A 138 13.34 -5.34 -14.92
N TYR A 139 14.08 -6.20 -15.63
CA TYR A 139 14.50 -7.48 -15.09
C TYR A 139 15.95 -7.39 -14.67
N LYS A 140 16.25 -7.82 -13.44
CA LYS A 140 17.63 -8.03 -13.03
C LYS A 140 18.15 -9.30 -13.68
N LYS A 141 19.24 -9.15 -14.35
CA LYS A 141 19.93 -10.30 -14.91
C LYS A 141 20.89 -10.91 -13.90
#